data_0f0735a718de2e00f1d48a7ffb693ec5
#
_entry.id   0f0735a718de2e00f1d48a7ffb693ec5
#
_cell.length_a   1.000
_cell.length_b   1.000
_cell.length_c   1.000
_cell.angle_alpha   90.00
_cell.angle_beta   90.00
_cell.angle_gamma   90.00
#
_symmetry.space_group_name_H-M   'P 1'
#
loop_
_entity.id
_entity.type
_entity.pdbx_description
1 polymer ?
#
loop_
_entity_poly.entity_id
_entity_poly.type
_entity_poly.pdbx_seq_one_letter_code
_entity_poly.pdbx_strand_id
1 'polypeptide(L)'
;MRNLFIGLILGVTLGAASATLVAQRPAGTFPDAVTADPKHYSVSFENDVARVLRVKYGPGEKSIMHRHLPGCVIFLTAQTFNFTIPDGTTEPASVPAGALGCGDGNVHLPENIAAEAEFIMVEFKDRATFQK
;
A
#
# COMPACT_ATOMS: atom_id res chain seq x y z
N MET A 1 23.45 -62.97 -36.38
CA MET A 1 23.84 -61.66 -35.91
C MET A 1 22.57 -60.85 -35.77
N ARG A 2 22.13 -60.63 -34.52
CA ARG A 2 20.90 -59.84 -34.23
C ARG A 2 21.36 -58.61 -33.43
N ASN A 3 21.26 -57.44 -34.04
CA ASN A 3 21.51 -56.18 -33.36
C ASN A 3 20.31 -55.80 -32.50
N LEU A 4 20.54 -55.71 -31.20
CA LEU A 4 19.54 -55.28 -30.20
C LEU A 4 19.73 -53.74 -30.05
N PHE A 5 18.80 -52.96 -30.59
CA PHE A 5 18.72 -51.53 -30.30
C PHE A 5 17.98 -51.30 -29.00
N ILE A 6 18.70 -50.90 -27.98
CA ILE A 6 18.12 -50.42 -26.72
C ILE A 6 17.73 -48.97 -26.89
N GLY A 7 16.46 -48.68 -27.10
CA GLY A 7 15.94 -47.30 -27.12
C GLY A 7 15.85 -46.74 -25.71
N LEU A 8 16.65 -45.69 -25.44
CA LEU A 8 16.61 -44.92 -24.22
C LEU A 8 15.47 -43.90 -24.33
N ILE A 9 14.34 -44.14 -23.63
CA ILE A 9 13.24 -43.21 -23.52
C ILE A 9 13.61 -42.20 -22.42
N LEU A 10 14.04 -40.99 -22.83
CA LEU A 10 14.12 -39.83 -21.91
C LEU A 10 12.70 -39.36 -21.59
N GLY A 11 12.22 -39.71 -20.41
CA GLY A 11 11.00 -39.14 -19.87
C GLY A 11 11.22 -37.68 -19.46
N VAL A 12 10.73 -36.74 -20.26
CA VAL A 12 10.64 -35.33 -19.89
C VAL A 12 9.41 -35.16 -18.99
N THR A 13 9.63 -35.06 -17.68
CA THR A 13 8.58 -34.66 -16.75
C THR A 13 8.39 -33.17 -16.85
N LEU A 14 7.35 -32.71 -17.56
CA LEU A 14 6.90 -31.32 -17.48
C LEU A 14 6.33 -31.12 -16.06
N GLY A 15 7.10 -30.50 -15.21
CA GLY A 15 6.63 -29.94 -13.95
C GLY A 15 5.67 -28.78 -14.25
N ALA A 16 4.37 -28.99 -14.10
CA ALA A 16 3.40 -27.91 -14.13
C ALA A 16 3.61 -27.04 -12.89
N ALA A 17 4.31 -25.92 -13.04
CA ALA A 17 4.33 -24.86 -12.05
C ALA A 17 2.93 -24.25 -12.02
N SER A 18 2.13 -24.62 -11.02
CA SER A 18 0.84 -23.97 -10.75
C SER A 18 1.11 -22.55 -10.24
N ALA A 19 1.14 -21.58 -11.14
CA ALA A 19 1.10 -20.16 -10.77
C ALA A 19 -0.29 -19.88 -10.19
N THR A 20 -0.39 -19.78 -8.87
CA THR A 20 -1.58 -19.25 -8.21
C THR A 20 -1.69 -17.78 -8.58
N LEU A 21 -2.58 -17.47 -9.53
CA LEU A 21 -3.01 -16.10 -9.79
C LEU A 21 -3.74 -15.62 -8.53
N VAL A 22 -3.06 -14.85 -7.69
CA VAL A 22 -3.73 -14.09 -6.65
C VAL A 22 -4.48 -12.97 -7.36
N ALA A 23 -5.80 -13.10 -7.46
CA ALA A 23 -6.65 -12.06 -8.04
C ALA A 23 -6.52 -10.80 -7.19
N GLN A 24 -5.93 -9.74 -7.74
CA GLN A 24 -5.81 -8.45 -7.08
C GLN A 24 -7.20 -7.83 -6.94
N ARG A 25 -7.58 -7.47 -5.71
CA ARG A 25 -8.84 -6.77 -5.45
C ARG A 25 -8.74 -5.34 -6.05
N PRO A 26 -9.78 -4.86 -6.75
CA PRO A 26 -9.83 -3.47 -7.19
C PRO A 26 -9.68 -2.49 -6.02
N ALA A 27 -9.00 -1.37 -6.21
CA ALA A 27 -8.72 -0.38 -5.16
C ALA A 27 -9.99 0.08 -4.41
N GLY A 28 -11.12 0.24 -5.09
CA GLY A 28 -12.41 0.61 -4.49
C GLY A 28 -13.03 -0.43 -3.54
N THR A 29 -12.49 -1.65 -3.45
CA THR A 29 -12.97 -2.69 -2.53
C THR A 29 -12.27 -2.66 -1.17
N PHE A 30 -11.24 -1.84 -1.01
CA PHE A 30 -10.55 -1.67 0.27
C PHE A 30 -11.25 -0.59 1.11
N PRO A 31 -11.32 -0.78 2.45
CA PRO A 31 -11.92 0.22 3.32
C PRO A 31 -11.13 1.52 3.28
N ASP A 32 -11.81 2.62 3.54
CA ASP A 32 -11.20 3.91 3.78
C ASP A 32 -10.33 3.89 5.06
N ALA A 33 -9.24 4.65 5.07
CA ALA A 33 -8.28 4.65 6.17
C ALA A 33 -8.90 4.94 7.54
N VAL A 34 -9.80 5.93 7.63
CA VAL A 34 -10.46 6.29 8.91
C VAL A 34 -11.37 5.18 9.39
N THR A 35 -12.07 4.50 8.48
CA THR A 35 -12.92 3.35 8.81
C THR A 35 -12.11 2.12 9.19
N ALA A 36 -11.02 1.89 8.47
CA ALA A 36 -10.16 0.73 8.67
C ALA A 36 -9.34 0.81 9.96
N ASP A 37 -8.82 2.00 10.26
CA ASP A 37 -7.85 2.22 11.32
C ASP A 37 -8.06 3.56 12.04
N PRO A 38 -9.16 3.69 12.81
CA PRO A 38 -9.45 4.92 13.55
C PRO A 38 -8.44 5.20 14.67
N LYS A 39 -7.59 4.23 15.02
CA LYS A 39 -6.50 4.42 15.98
C LYS A 39 -5.45 5.39 15.46
N HIS A 40 -5.06 5.25 14.20
CA HIS A 40 -4.00 6.04 13.60
C HIS A 40 -4.52 7.24 12.80
N TYR A 41 -5.74 7.17 12.23
CA TYR A 41 -6.31 8.19 11.35
C TYR A 41 -7.50 8.88 12.01
N SER A 42 -7.36 10.17 12.31
CA SER A 42 -8.43 11.00 12.87
C SER A 42 -8.79 12.15 11.93
N VAL A 43 -10.10 12.40 11.78
CA VAL A 43 -10.61 13.53 10.99
C VAL A 43 -10.48 14.81 11.80
N SER A 44 -9.66 15.77 11.32
CA SER A 44 -9.53 17.10 11.92
C SER A 44 -10.47 18.11 11.30
N PHE A 45 -10.80 17.95 10.03
CA PHE A 45 -11.77 18.77 9.29
C PHE A 45 -12.33 17.97 8.12
N GLU A 46 -13.60 18.23 7.78
CA GLU A 46 -14.24 17.62 6.62
C GLU A 46 -15.39 18.50 6.10
N ASN A 47 -15.49 18.60 4.76
CA ASN A 47 -16.63 19.18 4.03
C ASN A 47 -16.89 18.38 2.76
N ASP A 48 -17.74 18.92 1.85
CA ASP A 48 -18.09 18.23 0.61
C ASP A 48 -16.92 18.10 -0.38
N VAL A 49 -15.89 18.92 -0.24
CA VAL A 49 -14.75 19.00 -1.18
C VAL A 49 -13.54 18.25 -0.67
N ALA A 50 -13.22 18.37 0.63
CA ALA A 50 -11.97 17.85 1.19
C ALA A 50 -12.16 17.29 2.60
N ARG A 51 -11.20 16.44 2.97
CA ARG A 51 -11.03 15.91 4.31
C ARG A 51 -9.60 16.11 4.76
N VAL A 52 -9.39 16.63 5.97
CA VAL A 52 -8.08 16.76 6.59
C VAL A 52 -7.96 15.72 7.70
N LEU A 53 -6.96 14.86 7.57
CA LEU A 53 -6.65 13.84 8.55
C LEU A 53 -5.39 14.22 9.32
N ARG A 54 -5.42 13.98 10.63
CA ARG A 54 -4.23 13.90 11.45
C ARG A 54 -3.89 12.44 11.67
N VAL A 55 -2.65 12.08 11.37
CA VAL A 55 -2.19 10.70 11.39
C VAL A 55 -1.03 10.56 12.34
N LYS A 56 -1.09 9.55 13.22
CA LYS A 56 -0.07 9.26 14.22
C LYS A 56 0.20 7.77 14.33
N TYR A 57 1.48 7.43 14.35
CA TYR A 57 1.97 6.07 14.59
C TYR A 57 3.04 6.07 15.67
N GLY A 58 2.91 5.21 16.66
CA GLY A 58 4.01 4.88 17.56
C GLY A 58 5.07 4.02 16.89
N PRO A 59 6.24 3.83 17.55
CA PRO A 59 7.30 2.96 17.06
C PRO A 59 6.81 1.52 16.86
N GLY A 60 7.06 0.93 15.69
CA GLY A 60 6.68 -0.45 15.35
C GLY A 60 5.19 -0.68 15.12
N GLU A 61 4.36 0.37 15.15
CA GLU A 61 2.93 0.23 14.91
C GLU A 61 2.64 -0.02 13.44
N LYS A 62 1.65 -0.87 13.21
CA LYS A 62 1.23 -1.34 11.89
C LYS A 62 -0.27 -1.14 11.74
N SER A 63 -0.67 -0.69 10.56
CA SER A 63 -2.07 -0.54 10.19
C SER A 63 -2.63 -1.83 9.54
N ILE A 64 -3.78 -1.74 8.93
CA ILE A 64 -4.36 -2.73 8.03
C ILE A 64 -4.42 -2.17 6.62
N MET A 65 -4.61 -3.04 5.63
CA MET A 65 -4.73 -2.62 4.24
C MET A 65 -5.95 -1.70 4.05
N HIS A 66 -5.71 -0.47 3.59
CA HIS A 66 -6.75 0.54 3.38
C HIS A 66 -6.44 1.40 2.15
N ARG A 67 -7.42 2.20 1.73
CA ARG A 67 -7.30 3.12 0.62
C ARG A 67 -7.29 4.57 1.09
N HIS A 68 -6.62 5.41 0.31
CA HIS A 68 -6.63 6.87 0.37
C HIS A 68 -7.22 7.47 -0.89
N LEU A 69 -7.87 8.64 -0.73
CA LEU A 69 -8.29 9.48 -1.85
C LEU A 69 -7.08 10.24 -2.43
N PRO A 70 -7.21 10.82 -3.64
CA PRO A 70 -6.23 11.79 -4.13
C PRO A 70 -6.01 12.91 -3.12
N GLY A 71 -4.76 13.36 -2.95
CA GLY A 71 -4.49 14.37 -1.93
C GLY A 71 -3.03 14.69 -1.78
N CYS A 72 -2.74 15.45 -0.72
CA CYS A 72 -1.39 15.83 -0.33
C CYS A 72 -1.13 15.40 1.12
N VAL A 73 0.14 15.09 1.44
CA VAL A 73 0.60 14.79 2.77
C VAL A 73 1.71 15.76 3.17
N ILE A 74 1.66 16.25 4.39
CA ILE A 74 2.68 17.12 5.01
C ILE A 74 3.25 16.37 6.21
N PHE A 75 4.54 16.04 6.18
CA PHE A 75 5.21 15.27 7.22
C PHE A 75 5.69 16.17 8.34
N LEU A 76 5.12 16.03 9.53
CA LEU A 76 5.47 16.83 10.71
C LEU A 76 6.73 16.33 11.41
N THR A 77 6.98 15.02 11.31
CA THR A 77 8.18 14.37 11.85
C THR A 77 8.95 13.68 10.73
N ALA A 78 10.25 13.48 10.94
CA ALA A 78 11.01 12.54 10.11
C ALA A 78 10.52 11.12 10.40
N GLN A 79 10.30 10.31 9.37
CA GLN A 79 9.70 8.99 9.53
C GLN A 79 10.19 7.98 8.48
N THR A 80 10.11 6.70 8.85
CA THR A 80 10.40 5.59 7.94
C THR A 80 9.30 4.54 8.07
N PHE A 81 8.68 4.20 6.96
CA PHE A 81 7.64 3.19 6.88
C PHE A 81 8.00 2.08 5.91
N ASN A 82 7.52 0.88 6.19
CA ASN A 82 7.32 -0.15 5.18
C ASN A 82 5.89 -0.06 4.68
N PHE A 83 5.71 0.03 3.36
CA PHE A 83 4.40 0.02 2.72
C PHE A 83 4.19 -1.29 1.98
N THR A 84 3.21 -2.09 2.42
CA THR A 84 2.80 -3.28 1.69
C THR A 84 1.62 -2.91 0.77
N ILE A 85 1.73 -3.21 -0.52
CA ILE A 85 0.67 -2.98 -1.52
C ILE A 85 -0.18 -4.25 -1.72
N PRO A 86 -1.34 -4.18 -2.42
CA PRO A 86 -2.26 -5.32 -2.52
C PRO A 86 -1.72 -6.61 -3.13
N ASP A 87 -0.66 -6.56 -3.91
CA ASP A 87 0.01 -7.75 -4.47
C ASP A 87 0.96 -8.46 -3.49
N GLY A 88 1.11 -7.89 -2.27
CA GLY A 88 2.00 -8.40 -1.22
C GLY A 88 3.42 -7.84 -1.27
N THR A 89 3.77 -7.03 -2.26
CA THR A 89 5.06 -6.35 -2.33
C THR A 89 5.17 -5.32 -1.19
N THR A 90 6.33 -5.28 -0.54
CA THR A 90 6.62 -4.32 0.54
C THR A 90 7.84 -3.48 0.16
N GLU A 91 7.68 -2.16 0.26
CA GLU A 91 8.73 -1.20 -0.05
C GLU A 91 8.95 -0.23 1.13
N PRO A 92 10.21 0.04 1.53
CA PRO A 92 10.52 1.06 2.53
C PRO A 92 10.48 2.45 1.94
N ALA A 93 10.02 3.42 2.71
CA ALA A 93 10.08 4.84 2.38
C ALA A 93 10.49 5.66 3.60
N SER A 94 11.48 6.53 3.42
CA SER A 94 11.93 7.47 4.45
C SER A 94 11.74 8.89 3.94
N VAL A 95 11.19 9.74 4.81
CA VAL A 95 10.95 11.14 4.50
C VAL A 95 11.41 12.03 5.68
N PRO A 96 11.99 13.21 5.42
CA PRO A 96 12.34 14.17 6.46
C PRO A 96 11.10 14.94 6.95
N ALA A 97 11.19 15.50 8.15
CA ALA A 97 10.20 16.47 8.64
C ALA A 97 10.11 17.68 7.70
N GLY A 98 8.90 18.18 7.49
CA GLY A 98 8.61 19.28 6.57
C GLY A 98 8.49 18.88 5.09
N ALA A 99 8.74 17.62 4.73
CA ALA A 99 8.50 17.15 3.38
C ALA A 99 7.00 17.24 3.04
N LEU A 100 6.71 17.43 1.74
CA LEU A 100 5.36 17.47 1.19
C LEU A 100 5.31 16.57 -0.05
N GLY A 101 4.25 15.79 -0.17
CA GLY A 101 3.98 14.96 -1.35
C GLY A 101 2.51 15.01 -1.71
N CYS A 102 2.20 14.96 -3.02
CA CYS A 102 0.84 14.86 -3.52
C CYS A 102 0.72 13.68 -4.50
N GLY A 103 -0.45 13.07 -4.56
CA GLY A 103 -0.67 11.91 -5.43
C GLY A 103 -2.15 11.60 -5.65
N ASP A 104 -2.42 10.69 -6.59
CA ASP A 104 -3.77 10.27 -7.01
C ASP A 104 -4.50 9.34 -6.02
N GLY A 105 -3.97 9.21 -4.82
CA GLY A 105 -4.43 8.21 -3.86
C GLY A 105 -3.78 6.84 -4.10
N ASN A 106 -3.91 5.96 -3.12
CA ASN A 106 -3.31 4.63 -3.18
C ASN A 106 -4.04 3.64 -2.26
N VAL A 107 -3.64 2.38 -2.36
CA VAL A 107 -4.02 1.31 -1.43
C VAL A 107 -2.74 0.73 -0.85
N HIS A 108 -2.64 0.72 0.47
CA HIS A 108 -1.48 0.18 1.16
C HIS A 108 -1.77 -0.25 2.60
N LEU A 109 -0.80 -0.94 3.16
CA LEU A 109 -0.70 -1.27 4.58
C LEU A 109 0.61 -0.68 5.09
N PRO A 110 0.55 0.43 5.86
CA PRO A 110 1.75 1.05 6.43
C PRO A 110 2.17 0.39 7.74
N GLU A 111 3.47 0.27 7.95
CA GLU A 111 4.11 -0.14 9.19
C GLU A 111 5.24 0.85 9.52
N ASN A 112 5.12 1.54 10.64
CA ASN A 112 6.16 2.45 11.12
C ASN A 112 7.33 1.65 11.69
N ILE A 113 8.49 1.74 11.06
CA ILE A 113 9.71 1.01 11.44
C ILE A 113 10.77 1.90 12.13
N ALA A 114 10.39 3.12 12.48
CA ALA A 114 11.28 4.08 13.15
C ALA A 114 10.65 4.61 14.45
N ALA A 115 10.98 5.84 14.80
CA ALA A 115 10.43 6.55 15.96
C ALA A 115 8.95 6.93 15.74
N GLU A 116 8.36 7.65 16.69
CA GLU A 116 7.00 8.18 16.55
C GLU A 116 6.86 9.03 15.26
N ALA A 117 5.80 8.77 14.51
CA ALA A 117 5.51 9.45 13.25
C ALA A 117 4.21 10.23 13.33
N GLU A 118 4.23 11.48 12.84
CA GLU A 118 3.07 12.35 12.74
C GLU A 118 3.04 13.08 11.41
N PHE A 119 1.87 13.12 10.76
CA PHE A 119 1.67 13.84 9.50
C PHE A 119 0.22 14.25 9.30
N ILE A 120 0.02 15.22 8.42
CA ILE A 120 -1.28 15.73 8.01
C ILE A 120 -1.53 15.28 6.58
N MET A 121 -2.70 14.72 6.31
CA MET A 121 -3.17 14.41 4.97
C MET A 121 -4.34 15.31 4.62
N VAL A 122 -4.32 15.88 3.42
CA VAL A 122 -5.45 16.58 2.82
C VAL A 122 -5.94 15.73 1.67
N GLU A 123 -7.10 15.11 1.81
CA GLU A 123 -7.72 14.25 0.80
C GLU A 123 -8.83 15.01 0.08
N PHE A 124 -8.86 14.93 -1.25
CA PHE A 124 -9.90 15.55 -2.08
C PHE A 124 -10.96 14.53 -2.46
N LYS A 125 -12.21 14.84 -2.18
CA LYS A 125 -13.35 13.94 -2.44
C LYS A 125 -13.72 13.87 -3.92
N ASP A 126 -13.40 14.91 -4.67
CA ASP A 126 -13.58 14.97 -6.12
C ASP A 126 -12.21 15.06 -6.81
N ARG A 127 -11.94 14.07 -7.67
CA ARG A 127 -10.70 14.00 -8.46
C ARG A 127 -10.52 15.22 -9.37
N ALA A 128 -11.61 15.79 -9.92
CA ALA A 128 -11.56 16.99 -10.74
C ALA A 128 -11.07 18.23 -9.97
N THR A 129 -11.34 18.28 -8.67
CA THR A 129 -10.85 19.35 -7.79
C THR A 129 -9.36 19.24 -7.53
N PHE A 130 -8.84 18.01 -7.45
CA PHE A 130 -7.40 17.78 -7.23
C PHE A 130 -6.52 18.15 -8.43
N GLN A 131 -7.07 18.04 -9.66
CA GLN A 131 -6.31 18.25 -10.91
C GLN A 131 -6.36 19.69 -11.44
N LYS A 132 -7.00 20.64 -10.75
CA LYS A 132 -7.03 22.06 -11.09
C LYS A 132 -5.89 22.80 -10.43
#